data_14715b3ef205a8db6cf0376118301dea
#
_entry.id   14715b3ef205a8db6cf0376118301dea
#
_cell.length_a   1.000
_cell.length_b   1.000
_cell.length_c   1.000
_cell.angle_alpha   90.00
_cell.angle_beta   90.00
_cell.angle_gamma   90.00
#
_symmetry.space_group_name_H-M   'P 1'
#
loop_
_entity.id
_entity.type
_entity.pdbx_description
1 polymer ?
#
loop_
_entity_poly.entity_id
_entity_poly.type
_entity_poly.pdbx_seq_one_letter_code
_entity_poly.pdbx_strand_id
1 'polypeptide(L)'
;MAVKFSILVVCLNPGAKLAETVESIRKQEYRDYEIIVKDGGSKDGSTELLPADEKIRLIEKKDTGIYDAMNQAVSEAAGEYVLFLNCGDLFYDEQVLTRTAKAMEKNPGKGIYYGDTYCSKTDSLQTAPGRMTPFQCFRNIPCHQSCFYARRLFADRQYLPEYRIRADYEHFLWCVLKQKEEAVSLPFTVAA
;
A
#
# COMPACT_ATOMS: atom_id res chain seq x y z
N MET A 1 20.63 0.76 -6.89
CA MET A 1 20.40 0.02 -5.62
C MET A 1 18.91 -0.25 -5.53
N ALA A 2 18.48 -1.38 -4.99
CA ALA A 2 17.05 -1.63 -4.80
C ALA A 2 16.52 -0.68 -3.70
N VAL A 3 15.43 0.04 -3.98
CA VAL A 3 14.78 0.91 -2.98
C VAL A 3 14.10 0.07 -1.89
N LYS A 4 13.93 0.66 -0.70
CA LYS A 4 13.29 -0.05 0.43
C LYS A 4 11.78 -0.21 0.21
N PHE A 5 11.10 0.87 -0.18
CA PHE A 5 9.65 0.90 -0.35
C PHE A 5 9.22 1.28 -1.76
N SER A 6 8.25 0.57 -2.33
CA SER A 6 7.46 1.05 -3.45
C SER A 6 6.06 1.41 -2.94
N ILE A 7 5.71 2.69 -3.06
CA ILE A 7 4.37 3.17 -2.73
C ILE A 7 3.55 3.21 -4.00
N LEU A 8 2.51 2.39 -4.05
CA LEU A 8 1.70 2.13 -5.24
C LEU A 8 0.39 2.90 -5.14
N VAL A 9 0.16 3.81 -6.08
CA VAL A 9 -1.04 4.64 -6.16
C VAL A 9 -1.81 4.25 -7.41
N VAL A 10 -3.00 3.68 -7.26
CA VAL A 10 -3.86 3.37 -8.41
C VAL A 10 -4.98 4.38 -8.52
N CYS A 11 -5.30 4.81 -9.75
CA CYS A 11 -6.30 5.83 -9.99
C CYS A 11 -7.01 5.68 -11.34
N LEU A 12 -8.23 6.26 -11.39
CA LEU A 12 -9.01 6.49 -12.60
C LEU A 12 -9.90 7.71 -12.38
N ASN A 13 -9.65 8.79 -13.13
CA ASN A 13 -10.30 10.09 -13.01
C ASN A 13 -10.35 10.60 -11.56
N PRO A 14 -9.21 10.67 -10.87
CA PRO A 14 -9.16 10.97 -9.43
C PRO A 14 -9.35 12.45 -9.08
N GLY A 15 -9.24 13.37 -10.05
CA GLY A 15 -9.23 14.81 -9.80
C GLY A 15 -8.07 15.21 -8.87
N ALA A 16 -8.34 16.11 -7.93
CA ALA A 16 -7.34 16.64 -6.99
C ALA A 16 -6.74 15.59 -6.04
N LYS A 17 -7.47 14.50 -5.79
CA LYS A 17 -7.03 13.47 -4.82
C LYS A 17 -5.69 12.82 -5.17
N LEU A 18 -5.35 12.73 -6.48
CA LEU A 18 -4.06 12.20 -6.89
C LEU A 18 -2.90 13.05 -6.36
N ALA A 19 -3.01 14.37 -6.53
CA ALA A 19 -1.99 15.29 -6.06
C ALA A 19 -1.87 15.27 -4.52
N GLU A 20 -2.99 15.18 -3.80
CA GLU A 20 -3.02 15.10 -2.33
C GLU A 20 -2.32 13.81 -1.83
N THR A 21 -2.64 12.65 -2.43
CA THR A 21 -2.00 11.36 -2.08
C THR A 21 -0.50 11.41 -2.35
N VAL A 22 -0.09 11.82 -3.56
CA VAL A 22 1.33 11.89 -3.93
C VAL A 22 2.09 12.86 -3.05
N GLU A 23 1.51 14.01 -2.69
CA GLU A 23 2.15 14.98 -1.81
C GLU A 23 2.32 14.44 -0.39
N SER A 24 1.37 13.65 0.15
CA SER A 24 1.53 12.99 1.45
C SER A 24 2.71 12.01 1.47
N ILE A 25 2.98 11.35 0.34
CA ILE A 25 4.13 10.44 0.19
C ILE A 25 5.43 11.26 0.10
N ARG A 26 5.45 12.34 -0.67
CA ARG A 26 6.63 13.20 -0.85
C ARG A 26 7.07 13.89 0.44
N LYS A 27 6.15 14.15 1.35
CA LYS A 27 6.43 14.73 2.68
C LYS A 27 7.11 13.76 3.64
N GLN A 28 7.16 12.46 3.33
CA GLN A 28 7.83 11.50 4.21
C GLN A 28 9.31 11.88 4.42
N GLU A 29 9.78 11.83 5.67
CA GLU A 29 11.19 12.11 6.02
C GLU A 29 12.15 11.03 5.51
N TYR A 30 11.71 9.78 5.49
CA TYR A 30 12.46 8.66 4.93
C TYR A 30 12.56 8.79 3.41
N ARG A 31 13.75 8.61 2.82
CA ARG A 31 13.98 8.96 1.41
C ARG A 31 14.22 7.76 0.47
N ASP A 32 14.37 6.55 1.01
CA ASP A 32 14.62 5.35 0.21
C ASP A 32 13.30 4.69 -0.21
N TYR A 33 12.58 5.36 -1.09
CA TYR A 33 11.33 4.91 -1.69
C TYR A 33 11.17 5.38 -3.14
N GLU A 34 10.30 4.71 -3.87
CA GLU A 34 9.73 5.14 -5.15
C GLU A 34 8.22 5.27 -5.04
N ILE A 35 7.62 6.04 -5.95
CA ILE A 35 6.17 6.20 -6.12
C ILE A 35 5.80 5.67 -7.51
N ILE A 36 4.92 4.70 -7.57
CA ILE A 36 4.36 4.20 -8.82
C ILE A 36 2.90 4.63 -8.89
N VAL A 37 2.61 5.55 -9.79
CA VAL A 37 1.24 5.96 -10.12
C VAL A 37 0.77 5.14 -11.30
N LYS A 38 -0.22 4.27 -11.09
CA LYS A 38 -0.87 3.48 -12.13
C LYS A 38 -2.22 4.11 -12.46
N ASP A 39 -2.29 4.70 -13.64
CA ASP A 39 -3.51 5.29 -14.17
C ASP A 39 -4.24 4.34 -15.12
N GLY A 40 -5.56 4.21 -14.94
CA GLY A 40 -6.44 3.35 -15.75
C GLY A 40 -6.85 3.96 -17.09
N GLY A 41 -6.33 5.13 -17.44
CA GLY A 41 -6.67 5.91 -18.63
C GLY A 41 -7.58 7.09 -18.31
N SER A 42 -7.21 7.88 -17.32
CA SER A 42 -7.93 9.10 -16.91
C SER A 42 -8.04 10.12 -18.04
N LYS A 43 -9.11 10.92 -18.00
CA LYS A 43 -9.40 11.97 -18.99
C LYS A 43 -9.70 13.32 -18.32
N ASP A 44 -9.47 13.40 -17.03
CA ASP A 44 -9.78 14.59 -16.20
C ASP A 44 -8.58 15.53 -16.01
N GLY A 45 -7.44 15.25 -16.66
CA GLY A 45 -6.22 16.04 -16.56
C GLY A 45 -5.47 15.86 -15.23
N SER A 46 -5.90 14.96 -14.37
CA SER A 46 -5.29 14.78 -13.03
C SER A 46 -3.83 14.32 -13.08
N THR A 47 -3.45 13.50 -14.08
CA THR A 47 -2.08 13.02 -14.24
C THR A 47 -1.10 14.11 -14.65
N GLU A 48 -1.59 15.17 -15.32
CA GLU A 48 -0.80 16.33 -15.74
C GLU A 48 -0.38 17.20 -14.53
N LEU A 49 -1.07 17.05 -13.40
CA LEU A 49 -0.79 17.79 -12.15
C LEU A 49 0.29 17.12 -11.30
N LEU A 50 0.80 15.96 -11.71
CA LEU A 50 1.88 15.29 -10.98
C LEU A 50 3.17 16.14 -11.00
N PRO A 51 3.83 16.31 -9.86
CA PRO A 51 5.07 17.05 -9.81
C PRO A 51 6.19 16.34 -10.57
N ALA A 52 7.07 17.10 -11.20
CA ALA A 52 8.30 16.56 -11.78
C ALA A 52 9.25 16.11 -10.65
N ASP A 53 9.28 14.81 -10.38
CA ASP A 53 10.09 14.19 -9.32
C ASP A 53 10.60 12.84 -9.84
N GLU A 54 11.92 12.62 -9.76
CA GLU A 54 12.56 11.39 -10.24
C GLU A 54 12.08 10.10 -9.54
N LYS A 55 11.49 10.25 -8.36
CA LYS A 55 10.90 9.15 -7.59
C LYS A 55 9.52 8.74 -8.08
N ILE A 56 8.87 9.57 -8.90
CA ILE A 56 7.53 9.32 -9.42
C ILE A 56 7.62 8.71 -10.80
N ARG A 57 7.01 7.54 -10.95
CA ARG A 57 6.84 6.89 -12.23
C ARG A 57 5.36 6.71 -12.53
N LEU A 58 4.89 7.36 -13.59
CA LEU A 58 3.53 7.24 -14.10
C LEU A 58 3.45 6.09 -15.12
N ILE A 59 2.42 5.24 -14.95
CA ILE A 59 2.10 4.12 -15.85
C ILE A 59 0.67 4.29 -16.31
N GLU A 60 0.49 4.73 -17.54
CA GLU A 60 -0.82 4.88 -18.18
C GLU A 60 -1.16 3.60 -18.95
N LYS A 61 -2.02 2.77 -18.39
CA LYS A 61 -2.43 1.51 -19.01
C LYS A 61 -3.82 1.15 -18.57
N LYS A 62 -4.69 0.76 -19.53
CA LYS A 62 -6.04 0.28 -19.20
C LYS A 62 -5.99 -0.95 -18.30
N ASP A 63 -6.95 -1.04 -17.41
CA ASP A 63 -7.18 -2.17 -16.52
C ASP A 63 -8.65 -2.61 -16.54
N THR A 64 -8.90 -3.76 -15.94
CA THR A 64 -10.24 -4.36 -15.83
C THR A 64 -10.88 -4.11 -14.45
N GLY A 65 -10.26 -3.30 -13.61
CA GLY A 65 -10.71 -2.92 -12.29
C GLY A 65 -9.55 -2.74 -11.30
N ILE A 66 -9.90 -2.33 -10.08
CA ILE A 66 -8.92 -1.89 -9.07
C ILE A 66 -7.82 -2.93 -8.78
N TYR A 67 -8.15 -4.21 -8.67
CA TYR A 67 -7.16 -5.24 -8.35
C TYR A 67 -6.26 -5.58 -9.55
N ASP A 68 -6.76 -5.47 -10.77
CA ASP A 68 -5.92 -5.55 -11.97
C ASP A 68 -4.96 -4.36 -12.05
N ALA A 69 -5.44 -3.15 -11.75
CA ALA A 69 -4.59 -1.96 -11.65
C ALA A 69 -3.50 -2.12 -10.57
N MET A 70 -3.85 -2.65 -9.39
CA MET A 70 -2.90 -2.93 -8.31
C MET A 70 -1.87 -3.99 -8.72
N ASN A 71 -2.28 -5.05 -9.42
CA ASN A 71 -1.38 -6.08 -9.96
C ASN A 71 -0.41 -5.50 -11.00
N GLN A 72 -0.91 -4.63 -11.90
CA GLN A 72 -0.06 -3.94 -12.86
C GLN A 72 0.94 -3.02 -12.15
N ALA A 73 0.53 -2.29 -11.11
CA ALA A 73 1.42 -1.44 -10.32
C ALA A 73 2.52 -2.24 -9.61
N VAL A 74 2.17 -3.35 -8.96
CA VAL A 74 3.15 -4.14 -8.21
C VAL A 74 4.16 -4.86 -9.12
N SER A 75 3.76 -5.19 -10.36
CA SER A 75 4.68 -5.80 -11.33
C SER A 75 5.82 -4.87 -11.75
N GLU A 76 5.63 -3.58 -11.60
CA GLU A 76 6.62 -2.53 -11.88
C GLU A 76 7.45 -2.11 -10.66
N ALA A 77 7.10 -2.59 -9.47
CA ALA A 77 7.75 -2.23 -8.23
C ALA A 77 9.18 -2.80 -8.14
N ALA A 78 10.12 -1.96 -7.70
CA ALA A 78 11.51 -2.36 -7.45
C ALA A 78 11.83 -2.49 -5.95
N GLY A 79 10.99 -1.94 -5.08
CA GLY A 79 11.17 -1.95 -3.63
C GLY A 79 11.15 -3.34 -3.01
N GLU A 80 11.82 -3.46 -1.88
CA GLU A 80 11.77 -4.70 -1.07
C GLU A 80 10.36 -4.94 -0.52
N TYR A 81 9.69 -3.85 -0.11
CA TYR A 81 8.31 -3.85 0.37
C TYR A 81 7.43 -2.95 -0.48
N VAL A 82 6.18 -3.35 -0.63
CA VAL A 82 5.15 -2.57 -1.33
C VAL A 82 4.04 -2.17 -0.37
N LEU A 83 3.51 -0.98 -0.54
CA LEU A 83 2.30 -0.48 0.13
C LEU A 83 1.36 0.07 -0.94
N PHE A 84 0.10 -0.31 -0.90
CA PHE A 84 -0.94 0.29 -1.73
C PHE A 84 -1.59 1.47 -0.98
N LEU A 85 -1.24 2.68 -1.38
CA LEU A 85 -1.86 3.91 -0.92
C LEU A 85 -2.69 4.46 -2.07
N ASN A 86 -3.91 3.94 -2.22
CA ASN A 86 -4.76 4.27 -3.36
C ASN A 86 -5.13 5.75 -3.36
N CYS A 87 -5.50 6.26 -4.52
CA CYS A 87 -5.82 7.67 -4.68
C CYS A 87 -6.97 8.11 -3.75
N GLY A 88 -6.69 9.04 -2.88
CA GLY A 88 -7.56 9.51 -1.80
C GLY A 88 -7.20 9.02 -0.41
N ASP A 89 -6.31 8.01 -0.30
CA ASP A 89 -5.68 7.63 0.96
C ASP A 89 -4.39 8.45 1.17
N LEU A 90 -4.03 8.73 2.41
CA LEU A 90 -2.87 9.53 2.78
C LEU A 90 -2.02 8.79 3.82
N PHE A 91 -0.72 9.04 3.87
CA PHE A 91 0.04 8.71 5.07
C PHE A 91 -0.46 9.55 6.24
N TYR A 92 -0.53 8.94 7.42
CA TYR A 92 -1.04 9.59 8.62
C TYR A 92 -0.20 10.80 9.05
N ASP A 93 1.14 10.69 8.96
CA ASP A 93 2.10 11.76 9.20
C ASP A 93 3.39 11.56 8.40
N GLU A 94 4.32 12.49 8.51
CA GLU A 94 5.57 12.53 7.73
C GLU A 94 6.61 11.51 8.19
N GLN A 95 6.40 10.80 9.30
CA GLN A 95 7.36 9.87 9.90
C GLN A 95 6.97 8.40 9.74
N VAL A 96 5.87 8.11 9.05
CA VAL A 96 5.38 6.73 8.89
C VAL A 96 6.46 5.82 8.31
N LEU A 97 7.08 6.18 7.19
CA LEU A 97 8.12 5.36 6.56
C LEU A 97 9.37 5.23 7.43
N THR A 98 9.76 6.28 8.14
CA THR A 98 10.90 6.27 9.07
C THR A 98 10.67 5.28 10.22
N ARG A 99 9.49 5.32 10.83
CA ARG A 99 9.12 4.40 11.92
C ARG A 99 8.99 2.97 11.43
N THR A 100 8.42 2.77 10.23
CA THR A 100 8.31 1.46 9.61
C THR A 100 9.68 0.84 9.32
N ALA A 101 10.61 1.60 8.72
CA ALA A 101 11.97 1.13 8.47
C ALA A 101 12.68 0.70 9.77
N LYS A 102 12.59 1.52 10.82
CA LYS A 102 13.15 1.18 12.15
C LYS A 102 12.51 -0.08 12.77
N ALA A 103 11.21 -0.29 12.56
CA ALA A 103 10.53 -1.50 13.03
C ALA A 103 10.98 -2.75 12.25
N MET A 104 11.22 -2.61 10.94
CA MET A 104 11.75 -3.67 10.09
C MET A 104 13.19 -4.05 10.45
N GLU A 105 14.03 -3.09 10.86
CA GLU A 105 15.38 -3.35 11.35
C GLU A 105 15.38 -4.21 12.64
N LYS A 106 14.38 -3.98 13.51
CA LYS A 106 14.22 -4.77 14.75
C LYS A 106 13.65 -6.16 14.53
N ASN A 107 12.85 -6.34 13.48
CA ASN A 107 12.19 -7.60 13.11
C ASN A 107 12.39 -7.86 11.62
N PRO A 108 13.59 -8.16 11.14
CA PRO A 108 13.89 -8.21 9.70
C PRO A 108 13.23 -9.41 8.99
N GLY A 109 13.01 -9.26 7.67
CA GLY A 109 12.64 -10.36 6.79
C GLY A 109 11.22 -10.89 6.94
N LYS A 110 10.34 -10.21 7.67
CA LYS A 110 8.94 -10.63 7.80
C LYS A 110 8.13 -10.35 6.53
N GLY A 111 7.11 -11.16 6.28
CA GLY A 111 6.29 -11.04 5.08
C GLY A 111 5.41 -9.80 5.07
N ILE A 112 4.86 -9.41 6.22
CA ILE A 112 3.94 -8.28 6.33
C ILE A 112 4.23 -7.47 7.59
N TYR A 113 4.23 -6.12 7.45
CA TYR A 113 4.18 -5.20 8.59
C TYR A 113 2.91 -4.36 8.44
N TYR A 114 2.13 -4.22 9.50
CA TYR A 114 0.84 -3.55 9.43
C TYR A 114 0.60 -2.70 10.67
N GLY A 115 -0.12 -1.60 10.50
CA GLY A 115 -0.49 -0.71 11.59
C GLY A 115 -1.95 -0.29 11.55
N ASP A 116 -2.28 0.69 12.36
CA ASP A 116 -3.62 1.24 12.45
C ASP A 116 -3.96 2.13 11.23
N THR A 117 -5.26 2.32 10.99
CA THR A 117 -5.78 3.22 9.96
C THR A 117 -6.73 4.22 10.61
N TYR A 118 -6.56 5.49 10.34
CA TYR A 118 -7.50 6.53 10.71
C TYR A 118 -8.52 6.74 9.59
N CYS A 119 -9.79 6.80 9.94
CA CYS A 119 -10.87 7.08 9.00
C CYS A 119 -11.37 8.50 9.21
N SER A 120 -10.98 9.45 8.36
CA SER A 120 -11.38 10.85 8.46
C SER A 120 -12.89 11.08 8.30
N LYS A 121 -13.58 10.23 7.52
CA LYS A 121 -15.03 10.33 7.31
C LYS A 121 -15.86 10.05 8.57
N THR A 122 -15.37 9.18 9.42
CA THR A 122 -16.05 8.76 10.65
C THR A 122 -15.36 9.25 11.91
N ASP A 123 -14.26 10.00 11.76
CA ASP A 123 -13.39 10.47 12.83
C ASP A 123 -13.04 9.34 13.82
N SER A 124 -12.58 8.21 13.27
CA SER A 124 -12.35 7.01 14.08
C SER A 124 -11.05 6.32 13.73
N LEU A 125 -10.39 5.79 14.76
CA LEU A 125 -9.20 4.96 14.61
C LEU A 125 -9.63 3.48 14.47
N GLN A 126 -9.27 2.88 13.35
CA GLN A 126 -9.39 1.44 13.12
C GLN A 126 -8.12 0.76 13.60
N THR A 127 -8.16 0.26 14.83
CA THR A 127 -7.00 -0.40 15.45
C THR A 127 -6.82 -1.80 14.88
N ALA A 128 -5.63 -2.06 14.38
CA ALA A 128 -5.23 -3.37 13.88
C ALA A 128 -4.92 -4.32 15.05
N PRO A 129 -5.13 -5.65 14.89
CA PRO A 129 -4.78 -6.61 15.92
C PRO A 129 -3.28 -6.58 16.25
N GLY A 130 -2.91 -6.57 17.53
CA GLY A 130 -1.50 -6.57 17.96
C GLY A 130 -0.75 -7.84 17.59
N ARG A 131 -1.45 -8.95 17.30
CA ARG A 131 -0.91 -10.21 16.78
C ARG A 131 -1.90 -10.83 15.81
N MET A 132 -1.41 -11.23 14.65
CA MET A 132 -2.23 -11.92 13.66
C MET A 132 -2.29 -13.42 13.96
N THR A 133 -3.48 -13.89 14.32
CA THR A 133 -3.79 -15.31 14.56
C THR A 133 -4.87 -15.76 13.56
N PRO A 134 -5.09 -17.07 13.34
CA PRO A 134 -6.20 -17.55 12.52
C PRO A 134 -7.57 -16.96 12.94
N PHE A 135 -7.78 -16.80 14.24
CA PHE A 135 -9.01 -16.18 14.77
C PHE A 135 -9.11 -14.70 14.38
N GLN A 136 -8.02 -13.94 14.48
CA GLN A 136 -8.00 -12.53 14.05
C GLN A 136 -8.18 -12.40 12.53
N CYS A 137 -7.57 -13.29 11.74
CA CYS A 137 -7.78 -13.34 10.31
C CYS A 137 -9.26 -13.51 9.92
N PHE A 138 -10.01 -14.29 10.71
CA PHE A 138 -11.46 -14.44 10.51
C PHE A 138 -12.24 -13.20 10.96
N ARG A 139 -11.84 -12.57 12.07
CA ARG A 139 -12.61 -11.49 12.70
C ARG A 139 -12.30 -10.10 12.15
N ASN A 140 -11.04 -9.77 12.01
CA ASN A 140 -10.57 -8.45 11.62
C ASN A 140 -9.14 -8.49 11.11
N ILE A 141 -8.91 -8.09 9.89
CA ILE A 141 -7.58 -7.87 9.33
C ILE A 141 -7.27 -6.37 9.23
N PRO A 142 -5.99 -5.99 9.16
CA PRO A 142 -5.61 -4.60 8.91
C PRO A 142 -6.13 -4.11 7.56
N CYS A 143 -6.40 -2.82 7.42
CA CYS A 143 -6.69 -2.21 6.12
C CYS A 143 -5.47 -2.32 5.19
N HIS A 144 -5.71 -2.56 3.90
CA HIS A 144 -4.64 -2.76 2.94
C HIS A 144 -3.70 -1.54 2.82
N GLN A 145 -4.23 -0.31 2.95
CA GLN A 145 -3.45 0.92 2.92
C GLN A 145 -2.54 1.10 4.15
N SER A 146 -2.66 0.24 5.15
CA SER A 146 -1.78 0.21 6.33
C SER A 146 -0.92 -1.05 6.39
N CYS A 147 -0.78 -1.79 5.29
CA CYS A 147 -0.02 -3.03 5.19
C CYS A 147 1.16 -2.91 4.24
N PHE A 148 2.38 -3.06 4.75
CA PHE A 148 3.60 -3.20 3.96
C PHE A 148 3.84 -4.68 3.70
N TYR A 149 3.74 -5.10 2.45
CA TYR A 149 3.98 -6.49 2.02
C TYR A 149 5.39 -6.65 1.47
N ALA A 150 6.09 -7.70 1.82
CA ALA A 150 7.29 -8.10 1.09
C ALA A 150 6.91 -8.37 -0.37
N ARG A 151 7.55 -7.67 -1.32
CA ARG A 151 7.21 -7.74 -2.75
C ARG A 151 7.23 -9.16 -3.31
N ARG A 152 8.07 -10.05 -2.76
CA ARG A 152 8.10 -11.47 -3.14
C ARG A 152 6.74 -12.17 -3.05
N LEU A 153 5.87 -11.76 -2.12
CA LEU A 153 4.54 -12.36 -1.96
C LEU A 153 3.64 -12.14 -3.17
N PHE A 154 3.86 -11.07 -3.92
CA PHE A 154 3.15 -10.81 -5.18
C PHE A 154 3.79 -11.50 -6.38
N ALA A 155 5.07 -11.91 -6.30
CA ALA A 155 5.68 -12.76 -7.31
C ALA A 155 5.11 -14.19 -7.25
N ASP A 156 4.82 -14.69 -6.05
CA ASP A 156 4.21 -16.01 -5.85
C ASP A 156 2.73 -16.02 -6.22
N ARG A 157 1.99 -14.96 -5.90
CA ARG A 157 0.57 -14.82 -6.17
C ARG A 157 0.13 -13.35 -6.17
N GLN A 158 -0.50 -12.92 -7.22
CA GLN A 158 -1.13 -11.61 -7.33
C GLN A 158 -2.55 -11.62 -6.74
N TYR A 159 -3.17 -10.44 -6.63
CA TYR A 159 -4.61 -10.35 -6.36
C TYR A 159 -5.40 -11.08 -7.43
N LEU A 160 -6.49 -11.75 -7.04
CA LEU A 160 -7.36 -12.46 -7.95
C LEU A 160 -8.47 -11.53 -8.47
N PRO A 161 -8.45 -11.08 -9.74
CA PRO A 161 -9.40 -10.08 -10.24
C PRO A 161 -10.86 -10.56 -10.29
N GLU A 162 -11.10 -11.86 -10.20
CA GLU A 162 -12.45 -12.44 -10.06
C GLU A 162 -13.13 -11.99 -8.75
N TYR A 163 -12.37 -11.66 -7.71
CA TYR A 163 -12.90 -11.02 -6.51
C TYR A 163 -13.00 -9.52 -6.73
N ARG A 164 -14.18 -9.05 -7.19
CA ARG A 164 -14.43 -7.62 -7.41
C ARG A 164 -14.30 -6.78 -6.13
N ILE A 165 -14.51 -7.41 -4.99
CA ILE A 165 -14.39 -6.83 -3.64
C ILE A 165 -13.59 -7.81 -2.78
N ARG A 166 -12.66 -7.29 -1.95
CA ARG A 166 -11.88 -8.06 -0.97
C ARG A 166 -10.86 -9.05 -1.54
N ALA A 167 -10.30 -8.84 -2.75
CA ALA A 167 -9.14 -9.61 -3.19
C ALA A 167 -7.90 -9.34 -2.31
N ASP A 168 -7.77 -8.14 -1.75
CA ASP A 168 -6.78 -7.77 -0.73
C ASP A 168 -6.94 -8.60 0.55
N TYR A 169 -8.17 -8.78 1.02
CA TYR A 169 -8.48 -9.66 2.15
C TYR A 169 -8.08 -11.12 1.87
N GLU A 170 -8.44 -11.64 0.71
CA GLU A 170 -8.11 -13.00 0.28
C GLU A 170 -6.59 -13.20 0.20
N HIS A 171 -5.87 -12.27 -0.40
CA HIS A 171 -4.41 -12.32 -0.49
C HIS A 171 -3.74 -12.27 0.88
N PHE A 172 -4.23 -11.41 1.79
CA PHE A 172 -3.72 -11.37 3.17
C PHE A 172 -3.90 -12.72 3.88
N LEU A 173 -5.07 -13.34 3.76
CA LEU A 173 -5.33 -14.67 4.31
C LEU A 173 -4.41 -15.73 3.70
N TRP A 174 -4.20 -15.69 2.39
CA TRP A 174 -3.28 -16.60 1.71
C TRP A 174 -1.85 -16.44 2.25
N CYS A 175 -1.36 -15.22 2.41
CA CYS A 175 -0.05 -14.96 2.97
C CYS A 175 0.09 -15.53 4.40
N VAL A 176 -0.84 -15.20 5.29
CA VAL A 176 -0.73 -15.54 6.71
C VAL A 176 -1.07 -17.01 6.99
N LEU A 177 -2.17 -17.52 6.41
CA LEU A 177 -2.69 -18.84 6.75
C LEU A 177 -2.10 -19.95 5.88
N LYS A 178 -1.90 -19.69 4.59
CA LYS A 178 -1.41 -20.71 3.65
C LYS A 178 0.11 -20.71 3.56
N GLN A 179 0.73 -19.53 3.35
CA GLN A 179 2.19 -19.40 3.26
C GLN A 179 2.88 -19.37 4.63
N LYS A 180 2.10 -19.17 5.72
CA LYS A 180 2.63 -19.08 7.09
C LYS A 180 3.57 -17.88 7.28
N GLU A 181 3.36 -16.83 6.51
CA GLU A 181 4.14 -15.59 6.64
C GLU A 181 3.87 -14.93 7.98
N GLU A 182 4.94 -14.45 8.61
CA GLU A 182 4.81 -13.66 9.82
C GLU A 182 4.34 -12.25 9.49
N ALA A 183 3.27 -11.83 10.17
CA ALA A 183 2.76 -10.48 10.11
C ALA A 183 3.03 -9.76 11.44
N VAL A 184 3.75 -8.64 11.38
CA VAL A 184 4.21 -7.85 12.53
C VAL A 184 3.37 -6.59 12.68
N SER A 185 2.78 -6.39 13.85
CA SER A 185 2.04 -5.17 14.18
C SER A 185 2.99 -4.01 14.45
N LEU A 186 2.71 -2.88 13.82
CA LEU A 186 3.35 -1.59 14.06
C LEU A 186 2.52 -0.82 15.09
N PRO A 187 3.12 -0.28 16.18
CA PRO A 187 2.37 0.36 17.25
C PRO A 187 2.02 1.83 16.91
N PHE A 188 1.58 2.10 15.68
CA PHE A 188 1.20 3.43 15.22
C PHE A 188 0.27 3.40 14.01
N THR A 189 -0.39 4.53 13.77
CA THR A 189 -1.24 4.74 12.59
C THR A 189 -0.38 4.95 11.35
N VAL A 190 -0.70 4.22 10.28
CA VAL A 190 0.03 4.25 9.01
C VAL A 190 -0.68 5.16 8.01
N ALA A 191 -1.99 5.00 7.84
CA ALA A 191 -2.76 5.69 6.81
C ALA A 191 -4.02 6.39 7.36
N ALA A 192 -4.49 7.39 6.61
CA ALA A 192 -5.72 8.13 6.85
C ALA A 192 -6.55 8.24 5.55
#